data_c7451323ae9b553bbf5188735162cda2
#
_entry.id   c7451323ae9b553bbf5188735162cda2
#
_cell.length_a   1.000
_cell.length_b   1.000
_cell.length_c   1.000
_cell.angle_alpha   90.00
_cell.angle_beta   90.00
_cell.angle_gamma   90.00
#
_symmetry.space_group_name_H-M   'P 1'
#
loop_
_entity.id
_entity.type
_entity.pdbx_description
1 polymer ?
#
loop_
_entity_poly.entity_id
_entity_poly.type
_entity_poly.pdbx_seq_one_letter_code
_entity_poly.pdbx_strand_id
1 'polypeptide(L)'
;MVMWNRRELSEILNVYGRYVAMGEWKDYAIDGLATNAVFSIFRRASEVPMFAIVKTPADAQRQGMYKVVAVDGQVLKRGHELPQVLRVFEKKRFSVVD
;
A
#
# COMPACT_ATOMS: atom_id res chain seq x y z
N MET A 1 -16.95 -5.87 8.11
CA MET A 1 -15.54 -6.08 7.74
C MET A 1 -15.26 -5.37 6.43
N VAL A 2 -14.17 -4.64 6.38
CA VAL A 2 -13.75 -3.95 5.16
C VAL A 2 -12.81 -4.85 4.37
N MET A 3 -13.05 -4.96 3.06
CA MET A 3 -12.26 -5.83 2.18
C MET A 3 -11.79 -5.03 0.98
N TRP A 4 -10.65 -5.45 0.41
CA TRP A 4 -10.23 -4.96 -0.90
C TRP A 4 -11.16 -5.57 -1.96
N ASN A 5 -11.66 -4.77 -2.89
CA ASN A 5 -12.41 -5.31 -4.01
C ASN A 5 -11.46 -5.75 -5.12
N ARG A 6 -12.02 -6.42 -6.15
CA ARG A 6 -11.21 -6.99 -7.23
C ARG A 6 -10.38 -5.94 -7.96
N ARG A 7 -10.99 -4.79 -8.26
CA ARG A 7 -10.30 -3.73 -8.99
C ARG A 7 -9.14 -3.17 -8.18
N GLU A 8 -9.38 -2.93 -6.89
CA GLU A 8 -8.35 -2.43 -5.99
C GLU A 8 -7.19 -3.40 -5.89
N LEU A 9 -7.48 -4.68 -5.67
CA LEU A 9 -6.42 -5.68 -5.59
C LEU A 9 -5.63 -5.79 -6.89
N SER A 10 -6.32 -5.70 -8.03
CA SER A 10 -5.65 -5.73 -9.32
C SER A 10 -4.65 -4.58 -9.46
N GLU A 11 -5.06 -3.38 -9.05
CA GLU A 11 -4.18 -2.20 -9.09
C GLU A 11 -2.98 -2.37 -8.17
N ILE A 12 -3.22 -2.86 -6.95
CA ILE A 12 -2.14 -3.07 -5.99
C ILE A 12 -1.18 -4.14 -6.48
N LEU A 13 -1.70 -5.26 -6.96
CA LEU A 13 -0.85 -6.38 -7.40
C LEU A 13 -0.05 -6.05 -8.64
N ASN A 14 -0.55 -5.19 -9.52
CA ASN A 14 0.23 -4.71 -10.66
C ASN A 14 1.48 -3.96 -10.19
N VAL A 15 1.33 -3.07 -9.23
CA VAL A 15 2.46 -2.35 -8.66
C VAL A 15 3.38 -3.31 -7.91
N TYR A 16 2.80 -4.17 -7.08
CA TYR A 16 3.55 -5.14 -6.30
C TYR A 16 4.43 -6.01 -7.20
N GLY A 17 3.86 -6.53 -8.27
CA GLY A 17 4.58 -7.41 -9.19
C GLY A 17 5.80 -6.75 -9.82
N ARG A 18 5.71 -5.45 -10.15
CA ARG A 18 6.84 -4.73 -10.70
C ARG A 18 8.02 -4.67 -9.73
N TYR A 19 7.74 -4.41 -8.46
CA TYR A 19 8.81 -4.30 -7.46
C TYR A 19 9.33 -5.66 -7.04
N VAL A 20 8.52 -6.70 -7.12
CA VAL A 20 8.99 -8.07 -6.94
C VAL A 20 9.97 -8.43 -8.06
N ALA A 21 9.63 -8.08 -9.31
CA ALA A 21 10.49 -8.35 -10.45
C ALA A 21 11.83 -7.63 -10.33
N MET A 22 11.86 -6.49 -9.68
CA MET A 22 13.10 -5.76 -9.42
C MET A 22 13.85 -6.26 -8.18
N GLY A 23 13.32 -7.25 -7.48
CA GLY A 23 13.96 -7.78 -6.28
C GLY A 23 13.78 -6.93 -5.03
N GLU A 24 12.90 -5.93 -5.06
CA GLU A 24 12.74 -5.00 -3.94
C GLU A 24 11.71 -5.47 -2.92
N TRP A 25 10.66 -6.15 -3.36
CA TRP A 25 9.61 -6.65 -2.49
C TRP A 25 9.55 -8.17 -2.61
N LYS A 26 9.30 -8.86 -1.50
CA LYS A 26 9.39 -10.32 -1.48
C LYS A 26 8.13 -11.02 -1.00
N ASP A 27 7.27 -10.32 -0.25
CA ASP A 27 6.08 -10.97 0.29
C ASP A 27 5.04 -9.93 0.63
N TYR A 28 3.79 -10.39 0.76
CA TYR A 28 2.69 -9.53 1.17
C TYR A 28 1.71 -10.30 2.05
N ALA A 29 0.88 -9.56 2.78
CA ALA A 29 -0.22 -10.11 3.54
C ALA A 29 -1.44 -9.23 3.34
N ILE A 30 -2.62 -9.85 3.30
CA ILE A 30 -3.89 -9.13 3.11
C ILE A 30 -4.76 -9.37 4.34
N ASP A 31 -5.24 -8.27 4.94
CA ASP A 31 -6.12 -8.34 6.09
C ASP A 31 -7.38 -7.51 5.86
N GLY A 32 -8.53 -8.09 6.15
CA GLY A 32 -9.80 -7.37 6.22
C GLY A 32 -10.18 -7.20 7.67
N LEU A 33 -10.32 -5.96 8.11
CA LEU A 33 -10.59 -5.64 9.51
C LEU A 33 -11.93 -4.93 9.64
N ALA A 34 -12.35 -4.64 10.88
CA ALA A 34 -13.66 -4.04 11.13
C ALA A 34 -13.84 -2.71 10.41
N THR A 35 -12.83 -1.84 10.44
CA THR A 35 -12.92 -0.48 9.91
C THR A 35 -12.00 -0.22 8.73
N ASN A 36 -11.09 -1.14 8.42
CA ASN A 36 -10.17 -0.93 7.30
C ASN A 36 -9.69 -2.25 6.69
N ALA A 37 -9.13 -2.16 5.49
CA ALA A 37 -8.43 -3.26 4.84
C ALA A 37 -6.96 -2.87 4.72
N VAL A 38 -6.07 -3.84 4.88
CA VAL A 38 -4.64 -3.60 4.87
C VAL A 38 -3.95 -4.56 3.91
N PHE A 39 -3.04 -4.03 3.09
CA PHE A 39 -2.14 -4.81 2.24
C PHE A 39 -0.72 -4.49 2.71
N SER A 40 -0.11 -5.44 3.40
CA SER A 40 1.22 -5.27 3.97
C SER A 40 2.28 -5.77 3.00
N ILE A 41 3.35 -5.03 2.84
CA ILE A 41 4.43 -5.32 1.89
C ILE A 41 5.72 -5.55 2.66
N PHE A 42 6.37 -6.68 2.39
CA PHE A 42 7.59 -7.08 3.10
C PHE A 42 8.76 -7.13 2.14
N ARG A 43 9.91 -6.67 2.60
CA ARG A 43 11.16 -6.78 1.84
C ARG A 43 11.72 -8.19 1.90
N ARG A 44 11.47 -8.88 3.01
CA ARG A 44 11.90 -10.24 3.24
C ARG A 44 10.77 -10.95 3.96
N ALA A 45 10.89 -12.26 4.10
CA ALA A 45 9.99 -13.01 4.95
C ALA A 45 10.28 -12.64 6.40
N SER A 46 9.94 -11.42 6.78
CA SER A 46 10.21 -10.85 8.08
C SER A 46 8.89 -10.48 8.75
N GLU A 47 8.95 -10.21 10.03
CA GLU A 47 7.75 -9.94 10.82
C GLU A 47 7.23 -8.52 10.64
N VAL A 48 8.09 -7.58 10.20
CA VAL A 48 7.73 -6.17 10.12
C VAL A 48 7.61 -5.75 8.66
N PRO A 49 6.43 -5.26 8.24
CA PRO A 49 6.26 -4.79 6.86
C PRO A 49 7.00 -3.48 6.62
N MET A 50 7.56 -3.33 5.41
CA MET A 50 8.14 -2.06 4.98
C MET A 50 7.09 -0.99 4.78
N PHE A 51 5.97 -1.37 4.18
CA PHE A 51 4.87 -0.48 3.87
C PHE A 51 3.55 -1.19 4.11
N ALA A 52 2.53 -0.40 4.39
CA ALA A 52 1.16 -0.87 4.41
C ALA A 52 0.31 0.04 3.53
N ILE A 53 -0.48 -0.57 2.64
CA ILE A 53 -1.51 0.15 1.90
C ILE A 53 -2.80 -0.06 2.66
N VAL A 54 -3.48 1.04 3.04
CA VAL A 54 -4.65 0.96 3.91
C VAL A 54 -5.84 1.62 3.22
N LYS A 55 -6.99 0.94 3.29
CA LYS A 55 -8.26 1.45 2.82
C LYS A 55 -9.17 1.67 4.03
N THR A 56 -9.57 2.91 4.27
CA THR A 56 -10.45 3.28 5.37
C THR A 56 -11.68 4.00 4.82
N PRO A 57 -12.78 3.27 4.55
CA PRO A 57 -13.96 3.88 3.93
C PRO A 57 -14.54 5.07 4.70
N ALA A 58 -14.40 5.09 6.03
CA ALA A 58 -14.90 6.19 6.85
C ALA A 58 -14.25 7.52 6.49
N ASP A 59 -13.07 7.51 5.87
CA ASP A 59 -12.34 8.73 5.49
C ASP A 59 -12.62 9.17 4.05
N ALA A 60 -13.53 8.48 3.34
CA ALA A 60 -13.73 8.71 1.92
C ALA A 60 -14.11 10.14 1.57
N GLN A 61 -14.87 10.81 2.44
CA GLN A 61 -15.35 12.16 2.19
C GLN A 61 -14.52 13.25 2.87
N ARG A 62 -13.48 12.85 3.58
CA ARG A 62 -12.62 13.81 4.28
C ARG A 62 -11.29 13.97 3.57
N GLN A 63 -10.43 13.01 3.77
CA GLN A 63 -9.03 13.09 3.32
C GLN A 63 -8.69 11.97 2.34
N GLY A 64 -9.68 11.19 1.94
CA GLY A 64 -9.49 10.05 1.05
C GLY A 64 -9.33 8.76 1.81
N MET A 65 -9.90 7.68 1.26
CA MET A 65 -9.92 6.42 1.98
C MET A 65 -8.66 5.58 1.82
N TYR A 66 -7.75 5.98 0.93
CA TYR A 66 -6.52 5.21 0.68
C TYR A 66 -5.30 5.94 1.22
N LYS A 67 -4.38 5.18 1.82
CA LYS A 67 -3.11 5.75 2.25
C LYS A 67 -2.02 4.69 2.20
N VAL A 68 -0.77 5.14 2.09
CA VAL A 68 0.42 4.30 2.21
C VAL A 68 1.16 4.74 3.47
N VAL A 69 1.49 3.77 4.31
CA VAL A 69 2.12 4.01 5.61
C VAL A 69 3.47 3.29 5.63
N ALA A 70 4.48 3.98 6.13
CA ALA A 70 5.83 3.42 6.29
C ALA A 70 5.93 2.63 7.60
N VAL A 71 7.05 1.92 7.77
CA VAL A 71 7.28 1.05 8.92
C VAL A 71 7.19 1.79 10.26
N ASP A 72 7.55 3.07 10.27
CA ASP A 72 7.50 3.90 11.49
C ASP A 72 6.12 4.51 11.74
N GLY A 73 5.12 4.18 10.92
CA GLY A 73 3.79 4.72 11.04
C GLY A 73 3.54 6.02 10.28
N GLN A 74 4.57 6.56 9.64
CA GLN A 74 4.41 7.80 8.88
C GLN A 74 3.55 7.57 7.64
N VAL A 75 2.54 8.43 7.44
CA VAL A 75 1.72 8.40 6.23
C VAL A 75 2.50 9.07 5.10
N LEU A 76 2.85 8.28 4.08
CA LEU A 76 3.65 8.77 2.95
C LEU A 76 2.79 9.43 1.89
N LYS A 77 1.58 8.97 1.72
CA LYS A 77 0.64 9.49 0.74
C LYS A 77 -0.78 9.12 1.16
N ARG A 78 -1.72 10.01 0.89
CA ARG A 78 -3.12 9.80 1.20
C ARG A 78 -3.94 10.41 0.07
N GLY A 79 -5.07 9.80 -0.28
CA GLY A 79 -5.91 10.35 -1.33
C GLY A 79 -7.17 9.55 -1.59
N HIS A 80 -7.94 10.04 -2.56
CA HIS A 80 -9.22 9.46 -2.95
C HIS A 80 -9.08 8.40 -4.04
N GLU A 81 -8.00 8.47 -4.83
CA GLU A 81 -7.78 7.57 -5.97
C GLU A 81 -6.59 6.67 -5.69
N LEU A 82 -6.85 5.36 -5.65
CA LEU A 82 -5.81 4.40 -5.32
C LEU A 82 -4.61 4.47 -6.28
N PRO A 83 -4.79 4.55 -7.62
CA PRO A 83 -3.61 4.62 -8.49
C PRO A 83 -2.70 5.81 -8.18
N GLN A 84 -3.27 6.95 -7.82
CA GLN A 84 -2.46 8.12 -7.49
C GLN A 84 -1.72 7.95 -6.18
N VAL A 85 -2.36 7.30 -5.20
CA VAL A 85 -1.70 7.02 -3.92
C VAL A 85 -0.54 6.04 -4.12
N LEU A 86 -0.72 5.04 -4.98
CA LEU A 86 0.32 4.05 -5.26
C LEU A 86 1.54 4.65 -5.96
N ARG A 87 1.40 5.81 -6.59
CA ARG A 87 2.52 6.46 -7.26
C ARG A 87 3.60 6.94 -6.28
N VAL A 88 3.32 6.96 -4.99
CA VAL A 88 4.34 7.30 -4.00
C VAL A 88 5.54 6.35 -4.07
N PHE A 89 5.33 5.11 -4.48
CA PHE A 89 6.42 4.15 -4.59
C PHE A 89 7.40 4.50 -5.71
N GLU A 90 6.92 5.11 -6.77
CA GLU A 90 7.78 5.58 -7.85
C GLU A 90 8.69 6.71 -7.38
N LYS A 91 8.15 7.66 -6.62
CA LYS A 91 8.94 8.75 -6.07
C LYS A 91 10.02 8.24 -5.13
N LYS A 92 9.68 7.27 -4.29
CA LYS A 92 10.65 6.70 -3.37
C LYS A 92 11.80 6.03 -4.13
N ARG A 93 11.50 5.40 -5.25
CA ARG A 93 12.54 4.78 -6.06
C ARG A 93 13.52 5.82 -6.57
N PHE A 94 13.02 6.93 -7.10
CA PHE A 94 13.90 7.99 -7.58
C PHE A 94 14.77 8.55 -6.47
N SER A 95 14.20 8.73 -5.30
CA SER A 95 14.96 9.23 -4.15
C SER A 95 16.13 8.32 -3.79
N VAL A 96 15.91 7.01 -3.91
CA VAL A 96 16.95 6.03 -3.56
C VAL A 96 18.08 6.02 -4.59
N VAL A 97 17.74 6.23 -5.85
CA VAL A 97 18.74 6.20 -6.93
C VAL A 97 19.68 7.39 -6.85
N ASP A 98 19.18 8.51 -6.43
CA ASP A 98 20.00 9.71 -6.30
C ASP A 98 20.97 9.60 -5.13
#